data_53e7d99ba936f9ec0bee1d06648cc53c
#
_entry.id   53e7d99ba936f9ec0bee1d06648cc53c
#
_cell.length_a   1.000
_cell.length_b   1.000
_cell.length_c   1.000
_cell.angle_alpha   90.00
_cell.angle_beta   90.00
_cell.angle_gamma   90.00
#
_symmetry.space_group_name_H-M   'P 1'
#
loop_
_entity.id
_entity.type
_entity.pdbx_description
1 polymer ?
#
loop_
_entity_poly.entity_id
_entity_poly.type
_entity_poly.pdbx_seq_one_letter_code
_entity_poly.pdbx_strand_id
1 'polypeptide(L)'
;NNNALLTPQSEGKIANQDLHGLTQTDLIIVTHPSFMSAANRLASLHQQKNNLRVAVASTTQIYNEFASGSQDIGAIRDFAKLFYQRAGADTNQMPRYLLLFGDASFDYKNRIAKNTNFVPTYVTKQSVNVINGYCSDDYFSFLDSNENIENENIANTMDIGVGRLPVKSLYEANVVVDKIDAYTSAAAFGPWRLNTTIVADNEDGAGPHLQDGEIMASSIASKSNIYYENKVYLD
;
A
#
# COMPACT_ATOMS: atom_id res chain seq x y z
N ASN A 1 29.44 17.70 34.97
CA ASN A 1 29.51 16.25 35.20
C ASN A 1 29.46 15.50 33.88
N ASN A 2 30.63 15.12 33.33
CA ASN A 2 30.74 14.40 32.06
C ASN A 2 30.13 12.99 32.08
N ASN A 3 29.77 12.48 33.24
CA ASN A 3 29.21 11.12 33.42
C ASN A 3 27.70 11.02 33.09
N ALA A 4 27.07 12.13 32.66
CA ALA A 4 25.65 12.15 32.32
C ALA A 4 25.39 12.12 30.79
N LEU A 5 26.45 12.09 29.98
CA LEU A 5 26.31 12.01 28.53
C LEU A 5 26.08 10.57 28.10
N LEU A 6 25.03 10.33 27.33
CA LEU A 6 24.78 9.03 26.71
C LEU A 6 25.89 8.74 25.68
N THR A 7 26.46 7.57 25.76
CA THR A 7 27.42 7.09 24.77
C THR A 7 26.64 6.38 23.66
N PRO A 8 26.80 6.78 22.39
CA PRO A 8 26.17 6.06 21.30
C PRO A 8 26.68 4.65 21.17
N GLN A 9 25.77 3.71 20.94
CA GLN A 9 26.11 2.31 20.68
C GLN A 9 26.29 2.10 19.19
N SER A 10 27.30 1.35 18.77
CA SER A 10 27.49 1.02 17.37
C SER A 10 26.57 -0.10 16.96
N GLU A 11 25.73 0.13 15.94
CA GLU A 11 24.85 -0.86 15.31
C GLU A 11 25.55 -1.64 14.17
N GLY A 12 26.85 -1.40 13.96
CA GLY A 12 27.65 -2.07 12.93
C GLY A 12 27.68 -1.33 11.59
N LYS A 13 28.13 -2.05 10.56
CA LYS A 13 28.19 -1.50 9.19
C LYS A 13 26.90 -1.75 8.45
N ILE A 14 26.36 -0.71 7.82
CA ILE A 14 25.29 -0.82 6.83
C ILE A 14 25.90 -1.31 5.51
N ALA A 15 25.27 -2.30 4.86
CA ALA A 15 25.67 -2.71 3.52
C ALA A 15 25.53 -1.55 2.52
N ASN A 16 26.44 -1.48 1.56
CA ASN A 16 26.32 -0.48 0.51
C ASN A 16 25.00 -0.68 -0.24
N GLN A 17 24.28 0.42 -0.45
CA GLN A 17 23.01 0.45 -1.15
C GLN A 17 22.93 1.75 -1.97
N ASP A 18 22.08 1.76 -3.00
CA ASP A 18 21.85 2.92 -3.85
C ASP A 18 20.42 2.85 -4.40
N LEU A 19 19.44 3.28 -3.62
CA LEU A 19 18.05 3.35 -4.06
C LEU A 19 17.83 4.50 -5.05
N HIS A 20 18.65 5.55 -4.96
CA HIS A 20 18.62 6.66 -5.91
C HIS A 20 19.12 6.23 -7.31
N GLY A 21 19.98 5.22 -7.40
CA GLY A 21 20.47 4.65 -8.65
C GLY A 21 19.54 3.64 -9.31
N LEU A 22 18.43 3.25 -8.67
CA LEU A 22 17.47 2.32 -9.26
C LEU A 22 16.90 2.83 -10.59
N THR A 23 16.71 1.93 -11.53
CA THR A 23 16.07 2.22 -12.83
C THR A 23 14.58 2.51 -12.65
N GLN A 24 13.99 3.20 -13.62
CA GLN A 24 12.57 3.53 -13.61
C GLN A 24 11.70 2.27 -13.52
N THR A 25 10.59 2.37 -12.78
CA THR A 25 9.75 1.22 -12.40
C THR A 25 8.26 1.51 -12.56
N ASP A 26 7.46 0.46 -12.77
CA ASP A 26 6.00 0.51 -12.83
C ASP A 26 5.36 0.17 -11.48
N LEU A 27 5.97 -0.77 -10.74
CA LEU A 27 5.52 -1.23 -9.44
C LEU A 27 6.63 -1.09 -8.41
N ILE A 28 6.36 -0.36 -7.36
CA ILE A 28 7.23 -0.20 -6.21
C ILE A 28 6.72 -1.13 -5.10
N ILE A 29 7.56 -2.00 -4.56
CA ILE A 29 7.23 -2.85 -3.40
C ILE A 29 8.09 -2.41 -2.23
N VAL A 30 7.43 -1.89 -1.20
CA VAL A 30 8.05 -1.56 0.08
C VAL A 30 7.74 -2.65 1.08
N THR A 31 8.75 -3.24 1.69
CA THR A 31 8.58 -4.37 2.60
C THR A 31 9.45 -4.27 3.85
N HIS A 32 9.09 -5.02 4.89
CA HIS A 32 9.99 -5.22 6.02
C HIS A 32 11.12 -6.19 5.64
N PRO A 33 12.36 -6.02 6.18
CA PRO A 33 13.47 -6.93 5.88
C PRO A 33 13.14 -8.42 6.04
N SER A 34 12.32 -8.78 7.03
CA SER A 34 11.90 -10.17 7.28
C SER A 34 11.06 -10.78 6.17
N PHE A 35 10.45 -10.00 5.30
CA PHE A 35 9.58 -10.47 4.21
C PHE A 35 10.21 -10.30 2.82
N MET A 36 11.46 -9.86 2.76
CA MET A 36 12.17 -9.57 1.51
C MET A 36 12.15 -10.74 0.52
N SER A 37 12.30 -11.97 0.99
CA SER A 37 12.27 -13.14 0.10
C SER A 37 10.91 -13.33 -0.58
N ALA A 38 9.81 -13.14 0.15
CA ALA A 38 8.45 -13.22 -0.39
C ALA A 38 8.15 -12.04 -1.32
N ALA A 39 8.61 -10.83 -0.97
CA ALA A 39 8.47 -9.64 -1.81
C ALA A 39 9.20 -9.80 -3.16
N ASN A 40 10.42 -10.38 -3.15
CA ASN A 40 11.15 -10.68 -4.38
C ASN A 40 10.46 -11.75 -5.24
N ARG A 41 9.84 -12.77 -4.62
CA ARG A 41 9.01 -13.75 -5.35
C ARG A 41 7.83 -13.05 -6.04
N LEU A 42 7.14 -12.17 -5.33
CA LEU A 42 6.02 -11.40 -5.89
C LEU A 42 6.48 -10.49 -7.02
N ALA A 43 7.61 -9.81 -6.86
CA ALA A 43 8.21 -8.99 -7.91
C ALA A 43 8.50 -9.82 -9.18
N SER A 44 9.14 -10.99 -9.03
CA SER A 44 9.41 -11.90 -10.15
C SER A 44 8.13 -12.37 -10.85
N LEU A 45 7.06 -12.63 -10.09
CA LEU A 45 5.76 -12.99 -10.63
C LEU A 45 5.18 -11.87 -11.50
N HIS A 46 5.20 -10.63 -11.03
CA HIS A 46 4.70 -9.49 -11.78
C HIS A 46 5.57 -9.15 -12.99
N GLN A 47 6.88 -9.32 -12.88
CA GLN A 47 7.79 -9.17 -14.04
C GLN A 47 7.47 -10.19 -15.13
N GLN A 48 7.27 -11.45 -14.77
CA GLN A 48 7.05 -12.54 -15.74
C GLN A 48 5.63 -12.57 -16.32
N LYS A 49 4.61 -12.36 -15.48
CA LYS A 49 3.20 -12.50 -15.91
C LYS A 49 2.59 -11.20 -16.43
N ASN A 50 3.02 -10.07 -15.90
CA ASN A 50 2.43 -8.77 -16.21
C ASN A 50 3.38 -7.84 -16.97
N ASN A 51 4.62 -8.28 -17.21
CA ASN A 51 5.66 -7.49 -17.88
C ASN A 51 5.89 -6.13 -17.19
N LEU A 52 5.79 -6.07 -15.86
CA LEU A 52 6.04 -4.86 -15.09
C LEU A 52 7.53 -4.71 -14.77
N ARG A 53 8.03 -3.49 -14.81
CA ARG A 53 9.30 -3.13 -14.18
C ARG A 53 9.02 -3.02 -12.67
N VAL A 54 9.74 -3.76 -11.84
CA VAL A 54 9.47 -3.82 -10.39
C VAL A 54 10.71 -3.46 -9.60
N ALA A 55 10.58 -2.50 -8.69
CA ALA A 55 11.59 -2.19 -7.67
C ALA A 55 11.12 -2.71 -6.31
N VAL A 56 12.02 -3.38 -5.58
CA VAL A 56 11.76 -3.84 -4.22
C VAL A 56 12.77 -3.18 -3.28
N ALA A 57 12.26 -2.56 -2.22
CA ALA A 57 13.10 -1.98 -1.17
C ALA A 57 12.56 -2.32 0.21
N SER A 58 13.44 -2.56 1.16
CA SER A 58 13.05 -2.69 2.56
C SER A 58 12.89 -1.32 3.22
N THR A 59 12.02 -1.26 4.23
CA THR A 59 11.86 -0.07 5.07
C THR A 59 13.19 0.43 5.62
N THR A 60 14.06 -0.48 6.06
CA THR A 60 15.40 -0.12 6.55
C THR A 60 16.26 0.55 5.49
N GLN A 61 16.25 0.04 4.24
CA GLN A 61 16.99 0.66 3.14
C GLN A 61 16.45 2.05 2.83
N ILE A 62 15.13 2.20 2.81
CA ILE A 62 14.48 3.49 2.55
C ILE A 62 14.82 4.49 3.66
N TYR A 63 14.73 4.09 4.92
CA TYR A 63 15.07 4.99 6.03
C TYR A 63 16.54 5.43 6.00
N ASN A 64 17.45 4.55 5.62
CA ASN A 64 18.86 4.91 5.51
C ASN A 64 19.13 6.01 4.49
N GLU A 65 18.46 5.99 3.34
CA GLU A 65 18.71 6.97 2.27
C GLU A 65 17.81 8.20 2.32
N PHE A 66 16.57 8.08 2.82
CA PHE A 66 15.58 9.15 2.78
C PHE A 66 15.26 9.75 4.16
N ALA A 67 15.72 9.15 5.27
CA ALA A 67 15.41 9.61 6.62
C ALA A 67 16.59 9.48 7.59
N SER A 68 17.83 9.47 7.11
CA SER A 68 19.05 9.38 7.94
C SER A 68 19.01 8.20 8.93
N GLY A 69 18.39 7.08 8.54
CA GLY A 69 18.29 5.85 9.33
C GLY A 69 17.09 5.80 10.30
N SER A 70 16.32 6.87 10.44
CA SER A 70 15.17 6.89 11.34
C SER A 70 13.89 6.42 10.65
N GLN A 71 13.01 5.72 11.38
CA GLN A 71 11.69 5.39 10.86
C GLN A 71 10.91 6.66 10.56
N ASP A 72 10.52 6.83 9.29
CA ASP A 72 9.75 7.96 8.81
C ASP A 72 8.82 7.52 7.66
N ILE A 73 7.52 7.80 7.78
CA ILE A 73 6.56 7.55 6.70
C ILE A 73 6.84 8.45 5.49
N GLY A 74 7.35 9.67 5.72
CA GLY A 74 7.78 10.58 4.65
C GLY A 74 8.83 9.95 3.75
N ALA A 75 9.77 9.19 4.31
CA ALA A 75 10.81 8.50 3.54
C ALA A 75 10.21 7.50 2.54
N ILE A 76 9.15 6.78 2.89
CA ILE A 76 8.46 5.85 1.97
C ILE A 76 7.80 6.63 0.83
N ARG A 77 7.13 7.74 1.17
CA ARG A 77 6.53 8.63 0.18
C ARG A 77 7.60 9.23 -0.75
N ASP A 78 8.70 9.71 -0.20
CA ASP A 78 9.80 10.32 -0.96
C ASP A 78 10.50 9.29 -1.87
N PHE A 79 10.58 8.04 -1.46
CA PHE A 79 11.05 6.95 -2.32
C PHE A 79 10.12 6.73 -3.52
N ALA A 80 8.81 6.74 -3.35
CA ALA A 80 7.86 6.67 -4.46
C ALA A 80 7.95 7.93 -5.34
N LYS A 81 8.04 9.10 -4.71
CA LYS A 81 8.16 10.41 -5.36
C LYS A 81 9.42 10.52 -6.23
N LEU A 82 10.51 9.87 -5.87
CA LEU A 82 11.73 9.81 -6.68
C LEU A 82 11.44 9.32 -8.11
N PHE A 83 10.69 8.22 -8.26
CA PHE A 83 10.32 7.67 -9.57
C PHE A 83 9.32 8.57 -10.30
N TYR A 84 8.34 9.11 -9.57
CA TYR A 84 7.35 10.02 -10.11
C TYR A 84 8.01 11.29 -10.71
N GLN A 85 8.86 11.96 -9.95
CA GLN A 85 9.56 13.16 -10.40
C GLN A 85 10.52 12.88 -11.56
N ARG A 86 11.18 11.71 -11.53
CA ARG A 86 12.11 11.31 -12.60
C ARG A 86 11.39 11.06 -13.92
N ALA A 87 10.15 10.57 -13.87
CA ALA A 87 9.32 10.38 -15.07
C ALA A 87 8.95 11.72 -15.73
N GLY A 88 8.78 12.78 -14.95
CA GLY A 88 8.38 14.10 -15.44
C GLY A 88 7.07 14.02 -16.24
N ALA A 89 7.09 14.42 -17.50
CA ALA A 89 5.93 14.38 -18.39
C ALA A 89 5.80 13.06 -19.19
N ASP A 90 6.75 12.13 -19.06
CA ASP A 90 6.71 10.86 -19.80
C ASP A 90 5.82 9.84 -19.06
N THR A 91 4.58 9.73 -19.50
CA THR A 91 3.59 8.81 -18.93
C THR A 91 4.00 7.34 -19.00
N ASN A 92 4.88 6.95 -19.94
CA ASN A 92 5.40 5.58 -20.03
C ASN A 92 6.45 5.28 -18.95
N GLN A 93 7.00 6.29 -18.33
CA GLN A 93 7.96 6.17 -17.25
C GLN A 93 7.32 6.40 -15.88
N MET A 94 6.06 6.82 -15.81
CA MET A 94 5.36 7.01 -14.53
C MET A 94 5.26 5.70 -13.75
N PRO A 95 5.58 5.70 -12.46
CA PRO A 95 5.21 4.60 -11.58
C PRO A 95 3.67 4.52 -11.53
N ARG A 96 3.13 3.30 -11.54
CA ARG A 96 1.68 3.08 -11.53
C ARG A 96 1.17 2.58 -10.21
N TYR A 97 2.01 1.82 -9.48
CA TYR A 97 1.58 1.11 -8.28
C TYR A 97 2.64 1.17 -7.18
N LEU A 98 2.16 1.35 -5.96
CA LEU A 98 2.91 1.15 -4.72
C LEU A 98 2.26 0.04 -3.91
N LEU A 99 3.01 -0.98 -3.57
CA LEU A 99 2.60 -2.05 -2.69
C LEU A 99 3.35 -1.96 -1.36
N LEU A 100 2.60 -1.83 -0.27
CA LEU A 100 3.09 -1.89 1.10
C LEU A 100 2.96 -3.34 1.59
N PHE A 101 4.08 -4.07 1.59
CA PHE A 101 4.07 -5.50 1.91
C PHE A 101 4.52 -5.73 3.35
N GLY A 102 3.56 -5.70 4.25
CA GLY A 102 3.66 -5.82 5.70
C GLY A 102 2.50 -5.12 6.40
N ASP A 103 2.14 -5.64 7.57
CA ASP A 103 1.12 -5.03 8.42
C ASP A 103 1.59 -3.68 8.96
N ALA A 104 0.64 -2.84 9.36
CA ALA A 104 0.87 -1.56 10.00
C ALA A 104 0.19 -1.52 11.36
N SER A 105 0.63 -0.61 12.21
CA SER A 105 0.05 -0.38 13.52
C SER A 105 -0.04 1.11 13.82
N PHE A 106 -1.09 1.52 14.54
CA PHE A 106 -1.17 2.85 15.11
C PHE A 106 -0.05 3.13 16.14
N ASP A 107 0.51 2.08 16.73
CA ASP A 107 1.66 2.17 17.65
C ASP A 107 2.97 2.20 16.87
N TYR A 108 3.22 3.29 16.16
CA TYR A 108 4.45 3.47 15.39
C TYR A 108 5.72 3.53 16.24
N LYS A 109 5.60 3.69 17.57
CA LYS A 109 6.73 3.71 18.52
C LYS A 109 7.02 2.34 19.14
N ASN A 110 6.31 1.31 18.74
CA ASN A 110 6.51 -0.06 19.22
C ASN A 110 6.44 -0.20 20.76
N ARG A 111 5.44 0.42 21.38
CA ARG A 111 5.21 0.40 22.85
C ARG A 111 4.36 -0.77 23.29
N ILE A 112 3.54 -1.31 22.40
CA ILE A 112 2.66 -2.45 22.67
C ILE A 112 3.42 -3.75 22.38
N ALA A 113 3.30 -4.69 23.30
CA ALA A 113 3.89 -6.01 23.11
C ALA A 113 3.32 -6.70 21.85
N LYS A 114 4.19 -7.35 21.08
CA LYS A 114 3.83 -8.03 19.82
C LYS A 114 3.26 -7.08 18.75
N ASN A 115 3.70 -5.83 18.74
CA ASN A 115 3.33 -4.88 17.73
C ASN A 115 3.73 -5.37 16.32
N THR A 116 2.86 -5.13 15.35
CA THR A 116 3.00 -5.58 13.95
C THR A 116 3.28 -4.44 12.98
N ASN A 117 3.88 -3.36 13.43
CA ASN A 117 4.24 -2.22 12.59
C ASN A 117 5.44 -2.51 11.69
N PHE A 118 5.27 -3.42 10.72
CA PHE A 118 6.31 -3.83 9.77
C PHE A 118 6.53 -2.79 8.66
N VAL A 119 5.44 -2.26 8.10
CA VAL A 119 5.45 -1.16 7.14
C VAL A 119 4.46 -0.12 7.63
N PRO A 120 4.92 1.01 8.16
CA PRO A 120 4.04 1.97 8.82
C PRO A 120 3.01 2.57 7.85
N THR A 121 1.93 3.10 8.41
CA THR A 121 0.87 3.83 7.72
C THR A 121 0.82 5.27 8.25
N TYR A 122 0.21 6.16 7.48
CA TYR A 122 -0.13 7.49 7.99
C TYR A 122 -1.24 7.38 9.05
N VAL A 123 -1.09 8.13 10.12
CA VAL A 123 -2.09 8.28 11.18
C VAL A 123 -2.37 9.76 11.38
N THR A 124 -3.62 10.15 11.39
CA THR A 124 -4.03 11.55 11.61
C THR A 124 -3.59 12.08 12.97
N LYS A 125 -3.39 13.38 13.07
CA LYS A 125 -3.00 14.04 14.35
C LYS A 125 -4.06 13.97 15.44
N GLN A 126 -5.32 13.76 15.05
CA GLN A 126 -6.46 13.79 15.98
C GLN A 126 -6.75 12.39 16.55
N SER A 127 -5.90 11.88 17.42
CA SER A 127 -6.05 10.55 18.01
C SER A 127 -7.20 10.41 19.03
N VAL A 128 -7.83 11.51 19.44
CA VAL A 128 -8.91 11.53 20.46
C VAL A 128 -10.29 11.56 19.84
N ASN A 129 -10.41 12.02 18.60
CA ASN A 129 -11.68 12.09 17.89
C ASN A 129 -11.88 10.82 17.05
N VAL A 130 -12.87 10.02 17.42
CA VAL A 130 -13.16 8.73 16.77
C VAL A 130 -13.51 8.87 15.27
N ILE A 131 -14.06 10.02 14.88
CA ILE A 131 -14.45 10.28 13.49
C ILE A 131 -13.23 10.73 12.67
N ASN A 132 -12.35 11.56 13.25
CA ASN A 132 -11.21 12.15 12.55
C ASN A 132 -9.89 11.41 12.83
N GLY A 133 -9.93 10.39 13.70
CA GLY A 133 -8.78 9.55 14.05
C GLY A 133 -8.74 8.31 13.16
N TYR A 134 -8.13 8.39 11.98
CA TYR A 134 -8.03 7.28 11.04
C TYR A 134 -6.60 7.05 10.56
N CYS A 135 -6.36 5.86 10.01
CA CYS A 135 -5.15 5.51 9.28
C CYS A 135 -5.45 5.52 7.78
N SER A 136 -4.52 5.98 6.94
CA SER A 136 -4.67 5.92 5.50
C SER A 136 -3.34 5.67 4.80
N ASP A 137 -3.35 4.75 3.86
CA ASP A 137 -2.22 4.52 2.97
C ASP A 137 -2.23 5.46 1.74
N ASP A 138 -3.32 6.20 1.52
CA ASP A 138 -3.43 7.18 0.43
C ASP A 138 -2.35 8.26 0.51
N TYR A 139 -1.87 8.57 1.73
CA TYR A 139 -0.75 9.47 1.97
C TYR A 139 0.45 9.21 1.07
N PHE A 140 0.75 7.94 0.79
CA PHE A 140 1.89 7.55 -0.01
C PHE A 140 1.70 7.76 -1.52
N SER A 141 0.48 8.07 -1.95
CA SER A 141 0.13 8.33 -3.35
C SER A 141 0.07 9.80 -3.72
N PHE A 142 0.10 10.70 -2.73
CA PHE A 142 0.09 12.15 -2.93
C PHE A 142 1.51 12.63 -3.19
N LEU A 143 1.93 12.64 -4.45
CA LEU A 143 3.32 12.85 -4.85
C LEU A 143 3.61 14.26 -5.36
N ASP A 144 2.60 15.05 -5.63
CA ASP A 144 2.77 16.44 -5.99
C ASP A 144 3.22 17.30 -4.80
N SER A 145 3.90 18.40 -5.08
CA SER A 145 4.53 19.23 -4.04
C SER A 145 3.55 20.10 -3.25
N ASN A 146 2.36 20.33 -3.80
CA ASN A 146 1.29 21.13 -3.21
C ASN A 146 0.26 20.28 -2.43
N GLU A 147 0.39 18.95 -2.47
CA GLU A 147 -0.55 18.05 -1.78
C GLU A 147 -0.23 17.91 -0.30
N ASN A 148 -1.29 17.91 0.50
CA ASN A 148 -1.20 17.78 1.95
C ASN A 148 -2.47 17.11 2.48
N ILE A 149 -2.36 15.87 2.92
CA ILE A 149 -3.46 15.06 3.47
C ILE A 149 -4.16 15.71 4.69
N GLU A 150 -3.47 16.62 5.38
CA GLU A 150 -4.01 17.31 6.56
C GLU A 150 -4.79 18.60 6.22
N ASN A 151 -4.78 19.01 4.97
CA ASN A 151 -5.43 20.24 4.53
C ASN A 151 -6.65 19.93 3.66
N GLU A 152 -7.83 19.98 4.26
CA GLU A 152 -9.12 19.74 3.59
C GLU A 152 -9.43 20.72 2.45
N ASN A 153 -8.73 21.86 2.39
CA ASN A 153 -8.92 22.86 1.34
C ASN A 153 -8.08 22.60 0.11
N ILE A 154 -7.24 21.57 0.12
CA ILE A 154 -6.43 21.14 -1.02
C ILE A 154 -7.06 19.90 -1.63
N ALA A 155 -7.32 19.95 -2.93
CA ALA A 155 -7.71 18.75 -3.66
C ALA A 155 -6.49 17.84 -3.80
N ASN A 156 -6.39 16.82 -2.93
CA ASN A 156 -5.39 15.78 -3.05
C ASN A 156 -5.88 14.74 -4.04
N THR A 157 -5.02 14.37 -5.00
CA THR A 157 -5.34 13.39 -6.04
C THR A 157 -4.29 12.27 -5.95
N MET A 158 -4.73 11.03 -6.00
CA MET A 158 -3.80 9.91 -6.01
C MET A 158 -3.08 9.83 -7.36
N ASP A 159 -1.77 10.03 -7.37
CA ASP A 159 -0.93 9.95 -8.57
C ASP A 159 -0.64 8.51 -8.97
N ILE A 160 -0.61 7.60 -7.99
CA ILE A 160 -0.37 6.17 -8.18
C ILE A 160 -1.36 5.35 -7.36
N GLY A 161 -1.67 4.14 -7.84
CA GLY A 161 -2.48 3.18 -7.06
C GLY A 161 -1.68 2.63 -5.87
N VAL A 162 -2.26 2.70 -4.67
CA VAL A 162 -1.65 2.14 -3.46
C VAL A 162 -2.42 0.92 -2.98
N GLY A 163 -1.72 -0.11 -2.55
CA GLY A 163 -2.31 -1.27 -1.92
C GLY A 163 -1.42 -1.81 -0.81
N ARG A 164 -2.03 -2.54 0.14
CA ARG A 164 -1.32 -3.18 1.25
C ARG A 164 -1.63 -4.67 1.31
N LEU A 165 -0.58 -5.46 1.55
CA LEU A 165 -0.70 -6.85 2.00
C LEU A 165 -0.30 -6.89 3.48
N PRO A 166 -1.28 -6.92 4.42
CA PRO A 166 -1.02 -6.74 5.85
C PRO A 166 -0.55 -8.05 6.51
N VAL A 167 0.56 -8.58 6.01
CA VAL A 167 1.16 -9.81 6.53
C VAL A 167 1.97 -9.55 7.79
N LYS A 168 1.92 -10.48 8.74
CA LYS A 168 2.55 -10.38 10.06
C LYS A 168 3.69 -11.38 10.26
N SER A 169 3.89 -12.27 9.30
CA SER A 169 4.95 -13.27 9.34
C SER A 169 5.41 -13.64 7.93
N LEU A 170 6.62 -14.19 7.82
CA LEU A 170 7.12 -14.71 6.55
C LEU A 170 6.25 -15.85 5.99
N TYR A 171 5.63 -16.64 6.89
CA TYR A 171 4.67 -17.67 6.50
C TYR A 171 3.46 -17.06 5.79
N GLU A 172 2.79 -16.08 6.41
CA GLU A 172 1.67 -15.37 5.80
C GLU A 172 2.06 -14.70 4.48
N ALA A 173 3.24 -14.06 4.44
CA ALA A 173 3.77 -13.44 3.24
C ALA A 173 3.88 -14.44 2.08
N ASN A 174 4.42 -15.63 2.34
CA ASN A 174 4.51 -16.68 1.33
C ASN A 174 3.13 -17.19 0.91
N VAL A 175 2.22 -17.44 1.84
CA VAL A 175 0.85 -17.90 1.55
C VAL A 175 0.10 -16.89 0.66
N VAL A 176 0.24 -15.60 0.92
CA VAL A 176 -0.38 -14.56 0.08
C VAL A 176 0.20 -14.54 -1.33
N VAL A 177 1.54 -14.67 -1.47
CA VAL A 177 2.18 -14.75 -2.79
C VAL A 177 1.73 -16.01 -3.54
N ASP A 178 1.65 -17.18 -2.86
CA ASP A 178 1.17 -18.42 -3.45
C ASP A 178 -0.30 -18.28 -3.92
N LYS A 179 -1.14 -17.61 -3.14
CA LYS A 179 -2.53 -17.32 -3.52
C LYS A 179 -2.61 -16.43 -4.76
N ILE A 180 -1.79 -15.39 -4.85
CA ILE A 180 -1.75 -14.48 -6.01
C ILE A 180 -1.27 -15.25 -7.25
N ASP A 181 -0.24 -16.08 -7.11
CA ASP A 181 0.27 -16.91 -8.20
C ASP A 181 -0.79 -17.90 -8.69
N ALA A 182 -1.43 -18.63 -7.78
CA ALA A 182 -2.50 -19.56 -8.11
C ALA A 182 -3.69 -18.86 -8.77
N TYR A 183 -4.10 -17.69 -8.27
CA TYR A 183 -5.22 -16.92 -8.83
C TYR A 183 -4.97 -16.49 -10.28
N THR A 184 -3.72 -16.20 -10.65
CA THR A 184 -3.34 -15.80 -12.00
C THR A 184 -3.04 -16.98 -12.92
N SER A 185 -3.14 -18.22 -12.44
CA SER A 185 -2.94 -19.43 -13.24
C SER A 185 -4.15 -19.76 -14.12
N ALA A 186 -3.92 -20.45 -15.23
CA ALA A 186 -5.01 -20.90 -16.11
C ALA A 186 -6.02 -21.82 -15.39
N ALA A 187 -5.57 -22.60 -14.42
CA ALA A 187 -6.43 -23.49 -13.63
C ALA A 187 -7.43 -22.74 -12.72
N ALA A 188 -7.17 -21.47 -12.42
CA ALA A 188 -8.06 -20.65 -11.60
C ALA A 188 -9.16 -19.94 -12.42
N PHE A 189 -9.17 -20.06 -13.75
CA PHE A 189 -10.24 -19.50 -14.56
C PHE A 189 -11.50 -20.36 -14.45
N GLY A 190 -12.63 -19.73 -14.19
CA GLY A 190 -13.91 -20.41 -14.07
C GLY A 190 -15.08 -19.43 -13.97
N PRO A 191 -16.34 -19.96 -14.07
CA PRO A 191 -17.54 -19.13 -14.01
C PRO A 191 -17.68 -18.28 -12.74
N TRP A 192 -17.06 -18.72 -11.65
CA TRP A 192 -17.06 -17.99 -10.38
C TRP A 192 -16.52 -16.55 -10.47
N ARG A 193 -15.65 -16.29 -11.45
CA ARG A 193 -15.12 -14.93 -11.71
C ARG A 193 -16.15 -13.97 -12.31
N LEU A 194 -17.25 -14.52 -12.79
CA LEU A 194 -18.35 -13.73 -13.34
C LEU A 194 -19.40 -13.40 -12.28
N ASN A 195 -19.27 -13.95 -11.06
CA ASN A 195 -20.17 -13.63 -9.96
C ASN A 195 -19.86 -12.23 -9.43
N THR A 196 -20.85 -11.37 -9.47
CA THR A 196 -20.83 -10.04 -8.84
C THR A 196 -21.79 -10.05 -7.67
N THR A 197 -21.30 -9.71 -6.48
CA THR A 197 -22.16 -9.60 -5.29
C THR A 197 -22.21 -8.14 -4.89
N ILE A 198 -23.42 -7.60 -4.78
CA ILE A 198 -23.71 -6.26 -4.31
C ILE A 198 -24.29 -6.39 -2.91
N VAL A 199 -23.65 -5.76 -1.95
CA VAL A 199 -24.10 -5.71 -0.56
C VAL A 199 -24.44 -4.28 -0.24
N ALA A 200 -25.64 -4.03 0.23
CA ALA A 200 -26.10 -2.73 0.65
C ALA A 200 -26.92 -2.83 1.94
N ASP A 201 -26.78 -1.82 2.77
CA ASP A 201 -27.61 -1.62 3.95
C ASP A 201 -28.93 -0.95 3.55
N ASN A 202 -29.89 -0.87 4.48
CA ASN A 202 -31.12 -0.10 4.25
C ASN A 202 -30.83 1.40 4.09
N GLU A 203 -31.83 2.10 3.59
CA GLU A 203 -31.76 3.55 3.47
C GLU A 203 -31.92 4.21 4.84
N ASP A 204 -30.98 5.07 5.17
CA ASP A 204 -30.95 5.82 6.43
C ASP A 204 -30.48 7.27 6.24
N GLY A 205 -30.18 7.97 7.35
CA GLY A 205 -29.67 9.34 7.32
C GLY A 205 -28.29 9.51 6.69
N ALA A 206 -27.55 8.42 6.45
CA ALA A 206 -26.23 8.45 5.82
C ALA A 206 -26.31 8.37 4.29
N GLY A 207 -27.42 7.83 3.74
CA GLY A 207 -27.61 7.84 2.29
C GLY A 207 -28.58 6.78 1.75
N PRO A 208 -28.85 6.83 0.43
CA PRO A 208 -29.74 5.89 -0.27
C PRO A 208 -28.98 4.61 -0.67
N HIS A 209 -28.47 3.84 0.28
CA HIS A 209 -27.55 2.72 0.05
C HIS A 209 -28.14 1.62 -0.84
N LEU A 210 -29.42 1.29 -0.65
CA LEU A 210 -30.11 0.31 -1.47
C LEU A 210 -30.31 0.79 -2.90
N GLN A 211 -30.69 2.06 -3.07
CA GLN A 211 -30.84 2.68 -4.40
C GLN A 211 -29.51 2.73 -5.14
N ASP A 212 -28.41 3.07 -4.46
CA ASP A 212 -27.08 3.08 -5.04
C ASP A 212 -26.64 1.67 -5.46
N GLY A 213 -26.93 0.65 -4.64
CA GLY A 213 -26.73 -0.74 -4.98
C GLY A 213 -27.49 -1.16 -6.25
N GLU A 214 -28.74 -0.76 -6.40
CA GLU A 214 -29.56 -1.03 -7.60
C GLU A 214 -29.03 -0.30 -8.84
N ILE A 215 -28.53 0.92 -8.70
CA ILE A 215 -27.88 1.67 -9.80
C ILE A 215 -26.61 0.93 -10.26
N MET A 216 -25.80 0.44 -9.33
CA MET A 216 -24.61 -0.36 -9.65
C MET A 216 -25.00 -1.64 -10.39
N ALA A 217 -25.97 -2.41 -9.89
CA ALA A 217 -26.47 -3.62 -10.51
C ALA A 217 -26.94 -3.36 -11.95
N SER A 218 -27.78 -2.36 -12.12
CA SER A 218 -28.31 -1.96 -13.43
C SER A 218 -27.19 -1.53 -14.40
N SER A 219 -26.18 -0.84 -13.90
CA SER A 219 -25.00 -0.45 -14.69
C SER A 219 -24.22 -1.67 -15.18
N ILE A 220 -23.99 -2.66 -14.33
CA ILE A 220 -23.32 -3.91 -14.71
C ILE A 220 -24.14 -4.65 -15.76
N ALA A 221 -25.42 -4.88 -15.51
CA ALA A 221 -26.34 -5.57 -16.43
C ALA A 221 -26.41 -4.90 -17.80
N SER A 222 -26.37 -3.56 -17.84
CA SER A 222 -26.38 -2.79 -19.08
C SER A 222 -25.10 -2.96 -19.92
N LYS A 223 -23.98 -3.30 -19.30
CA LYS A 223 -22.67 -3.44 -19.96
C LYS A 223 -22.47 -4.84 -20.51
N SER A 224 -22.93 -5.87 -19.82
CA SER A 224 -22.75 -7.26 -20.23
C SER A 224 -23.71 -8.19 -19.48
N ASN A 225 -24.25 -9.16 -20.20
CA ASN A 225 -25.12 -10.23 -19.67
C ASN A 225 -24.32 -11.48 -19.21
N ILE A 226 -22.99 -11.42 -19.21
CA ILE A 226 -22.14 -12.56 -18.78
C ILE A 226 -21.99 -12.64 -17.27
N TYR A 227 -22.29 -11.56 -16.56
CA TYR A 227 -22.15 -11.51 -15.11
C TYR A 227 -23.40 -12.07 -14.40
N TYR A 228 -23.15 -12.84 -13.36
CA TYR A 228 -24.19 -13.33 -12.45
C TYR A 228 -24.25 -12.39 -11.25
N GLU A 229 -25.40 -11.77 -11.05
CA GLU A 229 -25.60 -10.83 -9.95
C GLU A 229 -26.19 -11.53 -8.73
N ASN A 230 -25.53 -11.34 -7.59
CA ASN A 230 -26.04 -11.69 -6.29
C ASN A 230 -26.26 -10.39 -5.49
N LYS A 231 -27.48 -10.21 -4.97
CA LYS A 231 -27.82 -9.04 -4.16
C LYS A 231 -28.06 -9.49 -2.73
N VAL A 232 -27.39 -8.85 -1.80
CA VAL A 232 -27.51 -9.06 -0.36
C VAL A 232 -27.82 -7.73 0.28
N TYR A 233 -29.09 -7.53 0.61
CA TYR A 233 -29.55 -6.31 1.26
C TYR A 233 -29.84 -6.62 2.72
N LEU A 234 -29.37 -5.74 3.59
CA LEU A 234 -29.58 -5.82 5.03
C LEU A 234 -30.80 -4.97 5.38
N ASP A 235 -31.68 -5.49 6.25
CA ASP A 235 -32.86 -4.80 6.78
C ASP A 235 -32.52 -4.10 8.10
#